data_e6d46dc3b5ad8cca8fe21ca025855fc6
#
_entry.id   e6d46dc3b5ad8cca8fe21ca025855fc6
#
_cell.length_a   1.000
_cell.length_b   1.000
_cell.length_c   1.000
_cell.angle_alpha   90.00
_cell.angle_beta   90.00
_cell.angle_gamma   90.00
#
_symmetry.space_group_name_H-M   'P 1'
#
loop_
_entity.id
_entity.type
_entity.pdbx_description
1 polymer ?
#
loop_
_entity_poly.entity_id
_entity_poly.type
_entity_poly.pdbx_seq_one_letter_code
_entity_poly.pdbx_strand_id
1 'polypeptide(L)' 'TEVYDLIGNRLQSTNETTISLRDYARGIYLLKVAYGDRVEEIKVIKD' A
#
# COMPACT_ATOMS: atom_id res chain seq x y z
N THR A 1 2.57 1.90 -7.46
CA THR A 1 1.90 1.40 -6.24
C THR A 1 2.16 2.34 -5.09
N GLU A 2 1.13 2.65 -4.35
CA GLU A 2 1.22 3.51 -3.19
C GLU A 2 0.69 2.77 -1.97
N VAL A 3 1.33 2.98 -0.83
CA VAL A 3 0.94 2.36 0.43
C VAL A 3 0.47 3.44 1.39
N TYR A 4 -0.70 3.25 1.97
CA TYR A 4 -1.30 4.18 2.91
C TYR A 4 -1.65 3.46 4.21
N ASP A 5 -1.64 4.20 5.32
CA ASP A 5 -2.18 3.68 6.57
C ASP A 5 -3.69 3.98 6.64
N LEU A 6 -4.32 3.56 7.73
CA LEU A 6 -5.77 3.70 7.88
C LEU A 6 -6.24 5.15 8.02
N ILE A 7 -5.37 6.04 8.45
CA ILE A 7 -5.73 7.45 8.60
C ILE A 7 -5.41 8.27 7.36
N GLY A 8 -4.90 7.61 6.31
CA GLY A 8 -4.70 8.24 5.02
C GLY A 8 -3.31 8.79 4.77
N ASN A 9 -2.35 8.53 5.65
CA ASN A 9 -0.98 8.95 5.44
C ASN A 9 -0.31 8.07 4.40
N ARG A 10 0.31 8.68 3.40
CA ARG A 10 1.06 7.93 2.41
C ARG A 10 2.42 7.56 2.99
N LEU A 11 2.65 6.27 3.10
CA LEU A 11 3.87 5.74 3.70
C LEU A 11 4.95 5.48 2.67
N GLN A 12 4.55 5.12 1.45
CA GLN A 12 5.49 4.70 0.42
C GLN A 12 4.85 4.87 -0.95
N SER A 13 5.68 5.21 -1.93
CA SER A 13 5.26 5.26 -3.32
C SER A 13 6.37 4.63 -4.16
N THR A 14 6.03 3.70 -5.04
CA THR A 14 7.01 3.00 -5.85
C THR A 14 6.39 2.59 -7.18
N ASN A 15 7.24 2.43 -8.20
CA ASN A 15 6.83 1.91 -9.50
C ASN A 15 6.91 0.40 -9.56
N GLU A 16 7.40 -0.23 -8.51
CA GLU A 16 7.54 -1.68 -8.47
C GLU A 16 6.23 -2.33 -8.07
N THR A 17 6.04 -3.57 -8.50
CA THR A 17 4.84 -4.35 -8.15
C THR A 17 5.01 -5.13 -6.85
N THR A 18 6.24 -5.27 -6.38
CA THR A 18 6.52 -5.96 -5.13
C THR A 18 6.75 -4.95 -4.02
N ILE A 19 5.95 -5.04 -2.97
CA ILE A 19 6.01 -4.13 -1.84
C ILE A 19 6.35 -4.93 -0.59
N SER A 20 7.33 -4.44 0.17
CA SER A 20 7.68 -5.04 1.45
C SER A 20 7.16 -4.16 2.58
N LEU A 21 6.41 -4.76 3.50
CA LEU A 21 5.89 -4.08 4.68
C LEU A 21 6.64 -4.48 5.95
N ARG A 22 7.77 -5.18 5.81
CA ARG A 22 8.48 -5.75 6.95
C ARG A 22 8.97 -4.71 7.96
N ASP A 23 9.22 -3.48 7.50
CA ASP A 23 9.71 -2.42 8.35
C ASP A 23 8.58 -1.62 9.01
N TYR A 24 7.34 -1.95 8.71
CA TYR A 24 6.19 -1.28 9.29
C TYR A 24 5.66 -2.04 10.49
N ALA A 25 5.06 -1.31 11.43
CA ALA A 25 4.41 -1.91 12.57
C ALA A 25 3.20 -2.74 12.12
N ARG A 26 2.76 -3.63 13.01
CA ARG A 26 1.55 -4.40 12.75
C ARG A 26 0.36 -3.47 12.58
N GLY A 27 -0.51 -3.81 11.69
CA GLY A 27 -1.69 -2.99 11.44
C GLY A 27 -2.31 -3.25 10.09
N ILE A 28 -3.22 -2.37 9.70
CA ILE A 28 -3.93 -2.46 8.44
C ILE A 28 -3.40 -1.37 7.51
N TYR A 29 -3.10 -1.75 6.28
CA TYR A 29 -2.57 -0.84 5.28
C TYR A 29 -3.40 -0.92 4.01
N LEU A 30 -3.47 0.19 3.29
CA LEU A 30 -4.16 0.26 2.01
C LEU A 30 -3.13 0.45 0.91
N LEU A 31 -3.18 -0.41 -0.09
CA LEU A 31 -2.32 -0.31 -1.26
C LEU A 31 -3.15 0.19 -2.42
N LYS A 32 -2.66 1.21 -3.11
CA LYS A 32 -3.25 1.67 -4.36
C LYS A 32 -2.33 1.29 -5.50
N VAL A 33 -2.85 0.50 -6.42
CA VAL A 33 -2.09 0.00 -7.56
C VAL A 33 -2.73 0.55 -8.84
N ALA A 34 -1.94 1.25 -9.64
CA ALA A 34 -2.41 1.82 -10.90
C ALA A 34 -2.05 0.88 -12.05
N TYR A 35 -3.05 0.54 -12.86
CA TYR A 35 -2.87 -0.27 -14.07
C TYR A 35 -3.41 0.54 -15.25
N GLY A 36 -2.51 1.20 -15.98
CA GLY A 36 -2.97 2.01 -17.10
C GLY A 36 -3.95 3.09 -16.65
N ASP A 37 -5.21 2.97 -17.01
CA ASP A 37 -6.27 3.90 -16.65
C ASP A 37 -7.11 3.46 -15.45
N ARG A 38 -6.70 2.39 -14.78
CA ARG A 38 -7.43 1.83 -13.64
C ARG A 38 -6.61 1.95 -12.38
N VAL A 39 -7.28 2.13 -11.24
CA VAL A 39 -6.65 2.13 -9.93
C VAL A 39 -7.39 1.12 -9.07
N GLU A 40 -6.65 0.21 -8.45
CA GLU A 40 -7.23 -0.76 -7.53
C GLU A 40 -6.70 -0.49 -6.13
N GLU A 41 -7.58 -0.69 -5.14
CA GLU A 41 -7.21 -0.57 -3.73
C GLU A 41 -7.27 -1.95 -3.09
N ILE A 42 -6.21 -2.30 -2.38
CA ILE A 42 -6.10 -3.60 -1.73
C ILE A 42 -5.82 -3.35 -0.26
N LYS A 43 -6.65 -3.95 0.61
CA LYS A 43 -6.43 -3.87 2.04
C LYS A 43 -5.54 -5.02 2.48
N VAL A 44 -4.46 -4.70 3.18
CA VAL A 44 -3.50 -5.69 3.66
C VAL A 44 -3.39 -5.59 5.17
N ILE A 45 -3.49 -6.73 5.83
CA ILE A 45 -3.34 -6.81 7.29
C ILE A 45 -1.97 -7.39 7.58
N LYS A 46 -1.18 -6.66 8.34
CA LYS A 46 0.14 -7.13 8.77
C LYS A 46 0.09 -7.55 10.23
N ASP A 47 0.41 -8.80 10.45
CA ASP A 47 0.53 -9.34 11.80
C ASP A 47 1.94 -9.21 12.34
#